data_5710fe22f6a7e66b8652e6780f1fc412
#
_entry.id   5710fe22f6a7e66b8652e6780f1fc412
#
_cell.length_a   1.000
_cell.length_b   1.000
_cell.length_c   1.000
_cell.angle_alpha   90.00
_cell.angle_beta   90.00
_cell.angle_gamma   90.00
#
_symmetry.space_group_name_H-M   'P 1'
#
loop_
_entity.id
_entity.type
_entity.pdbx_description
1 polymer ?
#
loop_
_entity_poly.entity_id
_entity_poly.type
_entity_poly.pdbx_seq_one_letter_code
_entity_poly.pdbx_strand_id
1 'polypeptide(L)'
;MLQHLTIDPEFEGKIPSLREEELKQLEENILADGVVINPLIVWDGVIVDGHNRYRILQKHPEIQFTTYEKKFTDRYAAIAWICKNQLGRRNLTPQQFKYLIGLQYEAEKCSSNYNGNRFTSLDKSRCVQNEHTYKPERTAERIARENNLSGSYVRRAAHFAKGVDAADETEPGIKQEILTGNIKPTEKAVAAIAKAPPEERPALVQQLRQAKET
;
A
#
# COMPACT_ATOMS: atom_id res chain seq x y z
N MET A 1 28.11 -4.55 13.54
CA MET A 1 27.19 -5.71 13.62
C MET A 1 25.93 -5.34 12.85
N LEU A 2 25.56 -6.12 11.84
CA LEU A 2 24.26 -5.99 11.18
C LEU A 2 23.18 -6.16 12.26
N GLN A 3 22.42 -5.10 12.54
CA GLN A 3 21.19 -5.24 13.34
C GLN A 3 20.28 -6.23 12.60
N HIS A 4 19.83 -7.25 13.29
CA HIS A 4 18.95 -8.26 12.69
C HIS A 4 17.56 -7.63 12.49
N LEU A 5 17.36 -7.00 11.33
CA LEU A 5 16.08 -6.42 10.95
C LEU A 5 15.21 -7.50 10.31
N THR A 6 13.91 -7.42 10.54
CA THR A 6 12.94 -8.37 9.99
C THR A 6 12.21 -7.74 8.79
N ILE A 7 12.07 -8.50 7.71
CA ILE A 7 11.18 -8.16 6.61
C ILE A 7 9.81 -8.76 6.91
N ASP A 8 8.79 -7.93 6.98
CA ASP A 8 7.40 -8.37 7.06
C ASP A 8 6.84 -8.50 5.63
N PRO A 9 6.37 -9.70 5.22
CA PRO A 9 5.86 -9.93 3.87
C PRO A 9 4.66 -9.05 3.51
N GLU A 10 3.82 -8.70 4.51
CA GLU A 10 2.68 -7.82 4.24
C GLU A 10 3.14 -6.39 3.95
N PHE A 11 4.10 -5.85 4.70
CA PHE A 11 4.64 -4.51 4.45
C PHE A 11 5.37 -4.46 3.11
N GLU A 12 6.21 -5.44 2.83
CA GLU A 12 6.91 -5.56 1.55
C GLU A 12 5.92 -5.65 0.38
N GLY A 13 4.87 -6.46 0.51
CA GLY A 13 3.85 -6.65 -0.52
C GLY A 13 2.98 -5.41 -0.83
N LYS A 14 3.05 -4.35 0.00
CA LYS A 14 2.41 -3.06 -0.29
C LYS A 14 3.30 -2.11 -1.09
N ILE A 15 4.58 -2.44 -1.25
CA ILE A 15 5.54 -1.62 -1.99
C ILE A 15 5.61 -2.14 -3.43
N PRO A 16 5.41 -1.27 -4.44
CA PRO A 16 5.59 -1.68 -5.84
C PRO A 16 7.00 -2.22 -6.06
N SER A 17 7.10 -3.38 -6.69
CA SER A 17 8.39 -4.00 -7.01
C SER A 17 9.17 -3.13 -7.99
N LEU A 18 10.48 -3.03 -7.79
CA LEU A 18 11.40 -2.46 -8.77
C LEU A 18 11.55 -3.43 -9.96
N ARG A 19 11.79 -2.88 -11.15
CA ARG A 19 12.23 -3.65 -12.29
C ARG A 19 13.66 -4.14 -12.05
N GLU A 20 14.06 -5.23 -12.70
CA GLU A 20 15.43 -5.78 -12.54
C GLU A 20 16.51 -4.74 -12.82
N GLU A 21 16.33 -3.92 -13.86
CA GLU A 21 17.26 -2.85 -14.24
C GLU A 21 17.34 -1.77 -13.14
N GLU A 22 16.20 -1.39 -12.55
CA GLU A 22 16.15 -0.41 -11.45
C GLU A 22 16.82 -0.97 -10.18
N LEU A 23 16.63 -2.26 -9.90
CA LEU A 23 17.27 -2.92 -8.76
C LEU A 23 18.78 -3.01 -8.94
N LYS A 24 19.25 -3.38 -10.15
CA LYS A 24 20.66 -3.43 -10.50
C LYS A 24 21.31 -2.05 -10.39
N GLN A 25 20.67 -1.01 -10.93
CA GLN A 25 21.16 0.37 -10.82
C GLN A 25 21.23 0.83 -9.36
N LEU A 26 20.26 0.45 -8.53
CA LEU A 26 20.27 0.75 -7.10
C LEU A 26 21.47 0.07 -6.40
N GLU A 27 21.74 -1.20 -6.72
CA GLU A 27 22.88 -1.96 -6.19
C GLU A 27 24.21 -1.32 -6.62
N GLU A 28 24.39 -1.02 -7.89
CA GLU A 28 25.58 -0.33 -8.43
C GLU A 28 25.82 1.02 -7.75
N ASN A 29 24.79 1.83 -7.54
CA ASN A 29 24.90 3.11 -6.86
C ASN A 29 25.34 2.94 -5.40
N ILE A 30 24.75 2.00 -4.66
CA ILE A 30 25.12 1.73 -3.26
C ILE A 30 26.57 1.26 -3.15
N LEU A 31 27.02 0.39 -4.08
CA LEU A 31 28.40 -0.08 -4.11
C LEU A 31 29.38 1.05 -4.44
N ALA A 32 29.02 1.93 -5.36
CA ALA A 32 29.85 3.07 -5.73
C ALA A 32 29.99 4.08 -4.58
N ASP A 33 28.91 4.34 -3.85
CA ASP A 33 28.92 5.26 -2.70
C ASP A 33 29.59 4.64 -1.46
N GLY A 34 29.68 3.31 -1.36
CA GLY A 34 30.20 2.58 -0.20
C GLY A 34 29.35 2.71 1.07
N VAL A 35 28.19 3.33 0.97
CA VAL A 35 27.27 3.58 2.07
C VAL A 35 25.83 3.74 1.57
N VAL A 36 24.85 3.32 2.38
CA VAL A 36 23.45 3.62 2.13
C VAL A 36 23.12 5.00 2.70
N ILE A 37 23.03 6.00 1.83
CA ILE A 37 22.83 7.41 2.22
C ILE A 37 21.49 7.62 2.95
N ASN A 38 20.39 7.05 2.43
CA ASN A 38 19.08 7.19 3.03
C ASN A 38 18.84 6.08 4.08
N PRO A 39 18.46 6.39 5.33
CA PRO A 39 18.24 5.39 6.36
C PRO A 39 17.14 4.39 5.98
N LEU A 40 17.24 3.18 6.52
CA LEU A 40 16.11 2.24 6.55
C LEU A 40 15.11 2.72 7.60
N ILE A 41 13.84 2.77 7.26
CA ILE A 41 12.79 3.11 8.23
C ILE A 41 12.32 1.81 8.87
N VAL A 42 12.36 1.77 10.21
CA VAL A 42 12.02 0.57 10.97
C VAL A 42 10.98 0.90 12.05
N TRP A 43 10.23 -0.10 12.44
CA TRP A 43 9.28 -0.09 13.56
C TRP A 43 9.43 -1.38 14.35
N ASP A 44 9.87 -1.26 15.58
CA ASP A 44 10.15 -2.40 16.48
C ASP A 44 11.00 -3.51 15.81
N GLY A 45 12.06 -3.09 15.09
CA GLY A 45 12.95 -4.00 14.38
C GLY A 45 12.42 -4.54 13.04
N VAL A 46 11.19 -4.18 12.64
CA VAL A 46 10.60 -4.54 11.35
C VAL A 46 10.82 -3.42 10.34
N ILE A 47 11.25 -3.77 9.13
CA ILE A 47 11.46 -2.80 8.06
C ILE A 47 10.11 -2.31 7.54
N VAL A 48 9.94 -0.99 7.51
CA VAL A 48 8.75 -0.31 6.97
C VAL A 48 9.05 0.36 5.63
N ASP A 49 10.26 0.87 5.43
CA ASP A 49 10.77 1.34 4.14
C ASP A 49 12.25 1.01 3.96
N GLY A 50 12.62 0.69 2.73
CA GLY A 50 14.00 0.33 2.37
C GLY A 50 14.25 -1.16 2.17
N HIS A 51 13.22 -1.97 1.94
CA HIS A 51 13.31 -3.43 1.72
C HIS A 51 14.36 -3.81 0.66
N ASN A 52 14.36 -3.15 -0.50
CA ASN A 52 15.33 -3.40 -1.56
C ASN A 52 16.76 -3.04 -1.13
N ARG A 53 16.94 -1.93 -0.42
CA ARG A 53 18.25 -1.54 0.15
C ARG A 53 18.74 -2.58 1.16
N TYR A 54 17.86 -3.08 2.03
CA TYR A 54 18.23 -4.10 3.00
C TYR A 54 18.60 -5.43 2.33
N ARG A 55 17.91 -5.85 1.28
CA ARG A 55 18.26 -7.05 0.50
C ARG A 55 19.64 -6.92 -0.16
N ILE A 56 20.01 -5.74 -0.62
CA ILE A 56 21.36 -5.44 -1.13
C ILE A 56 22.38 -5.54 0.01
N LEU A 57 22.10 -4.94 1.16
CA LEU A 57 22.97 -4.97 2.34
C LEU A 57 23.22 -6.41 2.87
N GLN A 58 22.24 -7.31 2.73
CA GLN A 58 22.43 -8.72 3.08
C GLN A 58 23.47 -9.43 2.20
N LYS A 59 23.64 -8.98 0.94
CA LYS A 59 24.69 -9.48 0.02
C LYS A 59 26.03 -8.78 0.24
N HIS A 60 26.01 -7.54 0.75
CA HIS A 60 27.17 -6.66 0.91
C HIS A 60 27.28 -6.17 2.36
N PRO A 61 27.68 -7.06 3.30
CA PRO A 61 27.70 -6.75 4.73
C PRO A 61 28.75 -5.70 5.13
N GLU A 62 29.70 -5.37 4.26
CA GLU A 62 30.71 -4.31 4.41
C GLU A 62 30.13 -2.91 4.25
N ILE A 63 28.97 -2.78 3.59
CA ILE A 63 28.34 -1.47 3.33
C ILE A 63 27.71 -0.92 4.61
N GLN A 64 28.02 0.32 4.94
CA GLN A 64 27.45 0.99 6.09
C GLN A 64 26.04 1.51 5.80
N PHE A 65 25.19 1.45 6.80
CA PHE A 65 23.84 2.00 6.74
C PHE A 65 23.37 2.50 8.11
N THR A 66 22.33 3.31 8.09
CA THR A 66 21.67 3.80 9.30
C THR A 66 20.19 3.38 9.31
N THR A 67 19.60 3.31 10.48
CA THR A 67 18.18 3.07 10.66
C THR A 67 17.53 4.29 11.32
N TYR A 68 16.28 4.55 10.96
CA TYR A 68 15.43 5.52 11.62
C TYR A 68 14.22 4.80 12.22
N GLU A 69 14.13 4.79 13.55
CA GLU A 69 12.99 4.21 14.25
C GLU A 69 11.80 5.15 14.15
N LYS A 70 10.70 4.64 13.56
CA LYS A 70 9.43 5.36 13.44
C LYS A 70 8.34 4.62 14.20
N LYS A 71 7.75 5.27 15.18
CA LYS A 71 6.66 4.69 15.98
C LYS A 71 5.32 4.81 15.26
N PHE A 72 4.55 3.73 15.27
CA PHE A 72 3.17 3.68 14.81
C PHE A 72 2.27 3.20 15.94
N THR A 73 1.01 3.61 15.92
CA THR A 73 0.02 3.22 16.93
C THR A 73 -0.44 1.78 16.75
N ASP A 74 -0.47 1.33 15.52
CA ASP A 74 -0.86 -0.02 15.14
C ASP A 74 -0.34 -0.36 13.72
N ARG A 75 -0.52 -1.61 13.33
CA ARG A 75 -0.11 -2.14 12.02
C ARG A 75 -0.75 -1.40 10.85
N TYR A 76 -2.01 -1.01 10.97
CA TYR A 76 -2.72 -0.30 9.92
C TYR A 76 -2.20 1.12 9.73
N ALA A 77 -1.81 1.79 10.80
CA ALA A 77 -1.13 3.09 10.73
C ALA A 77 0.20 2.98 9.97
N ALA A 78 0.97 1.90 10.18
CA ALA A 78 2.18 1.63 9.42
C ALA A 78 1.88 1.41 7.93
N ILE A 79 0.89 0.59 7.59
CA ILE A 79 0.47 0.33 6.20
C ILE A 79 0.01 1.64 5.52
N ALA A 80 -0.81 2.44 6.18
CA ALA A 80 -1.25 3.72 5.64
C ALA A 80 -0.07 4.66 5.36
N TRP A 81 0.91 4.69 6.28
CA TRP A 81 2.14 5.46 6.08
C TRP A 81 2.97 4.94 4.90
N ILE A 82 3.14 3.61 4.77
CA ILE A 82 3.82 3.00 3.62
C ILE A 82 3.17 3.45 2.31
N CYS A 83 1.85 3.33 2.20
CA CYS A 83 1.12 3.74 1.01
C CYS A 83 1.32 5.22 0.69
N LYS A 84 1.19 6.10 1.69
CA LYS A 84 1.39 7.54 1.54
C LYS A 84 2.82 7.88 1.09
N ASN A 85 3.83 7.20 1.64
CA ASN A 85 5.23 7.38 1.27
C ASN A 85 5.49 6.94 -0.18
N GLN A 86 4.88 5.84 -0.63
CA GLN A 86 4.98 5.36 -2.01
C GLN A 86 4.29 6.31 -3.01
N LEU A 87 3.14 6.90 -2.64
CA LEU A 87 2.42 7.87 -3.48
C LEU A 87 3.25 9.12 -3.82
N GLY A 88 4.26 9.45 -3.02
CA GLY A 88 5.23 10.51 -3.31
C GLY A 88 6.26 10.17 -4.40
N ARG A 89 6.32 8.94 -4.88
CA ARG A 89 7.28 8.52 -5.92
C ARG A 89 6.82 8.98 -7.31
N ARG A 90 7.80 9.36 -8.15
CA ARG A 90 7.52 9.92 -9.50
C ARG A 90 7.17 8.87 -10.55
N ASN A 91 7.54 7.60 -10.35
CA ASN A 91 7.50 6.55 -11.37
C ASN A 91 6.38 5.52 -11.14
N LEU A 92 5.26 5.93 -10.54
CA LEU A 92 4.11 5.04 -10.38
C LEU A 92 3.31 4.93 -11.66
N THR A 93 2.91 3.70 -12.04
CA THR A 93 1.88 3.52 -13.06
C THR A 93 0.52 3.99 -12.53
N PRO A 94 -0.44 4.32 -13.40
CA PRO A 94 -1.79 4.65 -12.97
C PRO A 94 -2.44 3.56 -12.10
N GLN A 95 -2.14 2.29 -12.38
CA GLN A 95 -2.64 1.14 -11.62
C GLN A 95 -2.00 1.06 -10.23
N GLN A 96 -0.67 1.26 -10.14
CA GLN A 96 0.04 1.34 -8.86
C GLN A 96 -0.49 2.49 -8.00
N PHE A 97 -0.63 3.67 -8.60
CA PHE A 97 -1.18 4.82 -7.90
C PHE A 97 -2.58 4.52 -7.33
N LYS A 98 -3.47 3.99 -8.17
CA LYS A 98 -4.82 3.62 -7.76
C LYS A 98 -4.83 2.56 -6.66
N TYR A 99 -4.00 1.54 -6.79
CA TYR A 99 -3.85 0.48 -5.81
C TYR A 99 -3.43 1.04 -4.45
N LEU A 100 -2.40 1.90 -4.41
CA LEU A 100 -1.91 2.54 -3.19
C LEU A 100 -2.95 3.45 -2.52
N ILE A 101 -3.71 4.24 -3.29
CA ILE A 101 -4.84 5.04 -2.77
C ILE A 101 -5.89 4.13 -2.11
N GLY A 102 -6.21 3.01 -2.74
CA GLY A 102 -7.16 2.04 -2.19
C GLY A 102 -6.69 1.41 -0.89
N LEU A 103 -5.42 0.98 -0.85
CA LEU A 103 -4.82 0.41 0.35
C LEU A 103 -4.73 1.42 1.50
N GLN A 104 -4.30 2.67 1.21
CA GLN A 104 -4.27 3.73 2.22
C GLN A 104 -5.64 3.92 2.85
N TYR A 105 -6.69 4.01 2.02
CA TYR A 105 -8.05 4.20 2.50
C TYR A 105 -8.52 3.05 3.40
N GLU A 106 -8.31 1.80 3.01
CA GLU A 106 -8.69 0.64 3.83
C GLU A 106 -7.88 0.57 5.13
N ALA A 107 -6.57 0.80 5.08
CA ALA A 107 -5.73 0.81 6.27
C ALA A 107 -6.15 1.88 7.28
N GLU A 108 -6.39 3.10 6.82
CA GLU A 108 -6.81 4.18 7.70
C GLU A 108 -8.19 3.95 8.33
N LYS A 109 -9.09 3.23 7.66
CA LYS A 109 -10.38 2.81 8.25
C LYS A 109 -10.21 1.78 9.37
N CYS A 110 -9.18 0.94 9.29
CA CYS A 110 -8.91 -0.12 10.26
C CYS A 110 -8.04 0.34 11.43
N SER A 111 -7.29 1.45 11.30
CA SER A 111 -6.44 1.95 12.38
C SER A 111 -7.27 2.39 13.60
N SER A 112 -6.75 2.09 14.80
CA SER A 112 -7.36 2.44 16.09
C SER A 112 -7.57 3.95 16.29
N ASN A 113 -6.85 4.79 15.52
CA ASN A 113 -7.05 6.25 15.52
C ASN A 113 -8.25 6.71 14.68
N TYR A 114 -8.99 5.78 14.05
CA TYR A 114 -10.17 6.11 13.27
C TYR A 114 -11.40 6.26 14.18
N ASN A 115 -11.64 7.46 14.68
CA ASN A 115 -12.83 7.83 15.47
C ASN A 115 -14.09 8.00 14.58
N GLY A 116 -14.29 7.18 13.57
CA GLY A 116 -15.34 7.34 12.57
C GLY A 116 -16.58 6.46 12.72
N ASN A 117 -16.67 5.62 13.74
CA ASN A 117 -17.82 4.73 13.88
C ASN A 117 -18.84 5.29 14.86
N ARG A 118 -19.92 5.88 14.33
CA ARG A 118 -21.05 6.45 15.08
C ARG A 118 -21.84 5.43 15.91
N PHE A 119 -21.52 4.15 15.86
CA PHE A 119 -22.27 3.09 16.51
C PHE A 119 -21.67 2.58 17.83
N THR A 120 -20.53 3.10 18.28
CA THR A 120 -19.90 2.66 19.53
C THR A 120 -19.91 3.71 20.65
N SER A 121 -20.53 4.86 20.48
CA SER A 121 -20.74 5.79 21.61
C SER A 121 -22.08 5.55 22.29
N LEU A 122 -22.11 4.62 23.23
CA LEU A 122 -23.06 4.61 24.33
C LEU A 122 -22.75 5.81 25.25
N ASP A 123 -23.15 7.00 24.86
CA ASP A 123 -23.49 8.05 25.82
C ASP A 123 -24.49 9.04 25.20
N LYS A 124 -25.75 8.75 25.46
CA LYS A 124 -26.90 9.59 25.11
C LYS A 124 -27.20 10.60 26.21
N SER A 125 -26.25 11.31 26.73
CA SER A 125 -26.55 12.37 27.69
C SER A 125 -25.64 13.57 27.51
N ARG A 126 -25.97 14.39 26.51
CA ARG A 126 -25.83 15.86 26.53
C ARG A 126 -26.28 16.45 25.20
N CYS A 127 -27.56 16.68 25.08
CA CYS A 127 -28.05 17.75 24.21
C CYS A 127 -27.64 19.09 24.83
N VAL A 128 -26.57 19.67 24.29
CA VAL A 128 -26.34 21.11 24.44
C VAL A 128 -26.45 21.71 23.04
N GLN A 129 -27.44 22.60 22.90
CA GLN A 129 -27.65 23.40 21.71
C GLN A 129 -26.51 24.37 21.51
N ASN A 130 -26.22 24.64 20.25
CA ASN A 130 -25.34 25.68 19.71
C ASN A 130 -23.85 25.48 19.90
N GLU A 131 -23.23 25.05 18.78
CA GLU A 131 -22.04 25.67 18.23
C GLU A 131 -21.74 24.92 16.92
N HIS A 132 -21.16 25.58 15.93
CA HIS A 132 -20.78 24.99 14.63
C HIS A 132 -20.10 23.66 14.83
N THR A 133 -20.83 22.55 14.78
CA THR A 133 -20.30 21.20 14.97
C THR A 133 -19.39 20.93 13.80
N TYR A 134 -18.08 21.06 14.03
CA TYR A 134 -17.03 20.57 13.15
C TYR A 134 -17.29 19.08 12.90
N LYS A 135 -17.90 18.75 11.77
CA LYS A 135 -18.05 17.36 11.35
C LYS A 135 -16.67 16.91 10.88
N PRO A 136 -16.04 15.92 11.55
CA PRO A 136 -14.75 15.42 11.09
C PRO A 136 -14.87 15.01 9.63
N GLU A 137 -13.92 15.47 8.83
CA GLU A 137 -13.86 15.14 7.41
C GLU A 137 -13.79 13.61 7.24
N ARG A 138 -14.57 13.06 6.31
CA ARG A 138 -14.54 11.62 6.04
C ARG A 138 -13.18 11.24 5.45
N THR A 139 -12.66 10.06 5.82
CA THR A 139 -11.35 9.57 5.34
C THR A 139 -11.21 9.62 3.82
N ALA A 140 -12.25 9.23 3.08
CA ALA A 140 -12.22 9.27 1.62
C ALA A 140 -12.06 10.70 1.07
N GLU A 141 -12.73 11.68 1.65
CA GLU A 141 -12.68 13.08 1.25
C GLU A 141 -11.31 13.70 1.60
N ARG A 142 -10.73 13.36 2.75
CA ARG A 142 -9.40 13.80 3.13
C ARG A 142 -8.31 13.26 2.19
N ILE A 143 -8.31 11.94 1.93
CA ILE A 143 -7.36 11.32 1.00
C ILE A 143 -7.52 11.90 -0.40
N ALA A 144 -8.76 12.13 -0.83
CA ALA A 144 -9.07 12.76 -2.11
C ALA A 144 -8.46 14.16 -2.23
N ARG A 145 -8.65 15.00 -1.21
CA ARG A 145 -8.08 16.36 -1.17
C ARG A 145 -6.54 16.33 -1.18
N GLU A 146 -5.92 15.45 -0.38
CA GLU A 146 -4.46 15.31 -0.29
C GLU A 146 -3.83 14.91 -1.64
N ASN A 147 -4.58 14.22 -2.50
CA ASN A 147 -4.08 13.69 -3.78
C ASN A 147 -4.74 14.31 -5.02
N ASN A 148 -5.50 15.40 -4.88
CA ASN A 148 -6.25 16.06 -5.96
C ASN A 148 -7.22 15.11 -6.69
N LEU A 149 -7.97 14.29 -5.95
CA LEU A 149 -8.91 13.30 -6.43
C LEU A 149 -10.34 13.61 -5.94
N SER A 150 -11.32 12.81 -6.38
CA SER A 150 -12.66 12.81 -5.79
C SER A 150 -12.80 11.69 -4.74
N GLY A 151 -13.64 11.89 -3.73
CA GLY A 151 -13.93 10.83 -2.74
C GLY A 151 -14.53 9.56 -3.37
N SER A 152 -15.24 9.69 -4.50
CA SER A 152 -15.73 8.53 -5.27
C SER A 152 -14.59 7.76 -5.92
N TYR A 153 -13.54 8.44 -6.39
CA TYR A 153 -12.34 7.77 -6.90
C TYR A 153 -11.66 6.94 -5.79
N VAL A 154 -11.48 7.51 -4.59
CA VAL A 154 -10.85 6.81 -3.45
C VAL A 154 -11.62 5.54 -3.10
N ARG A 155 -12.95 5.60 -3.06
CA ARG A 155 -13.79 4.41 -2.80
C ARG A 155 -13.67 3.35 -3.90
N ARG A 156 -13.65 3.75 -5.18
CA ARG A 156 -13.41 2.81 -6.29
C ARG A 156 -12.00 2.21 -6.24
N ALA A 157 -11.01 3.01 -5.87
CA ALA A 157 -9.64 2.55 -5.68
C ALA A 157 -9.53 1.46 -4.59
N ALA A 158 -10.30 1.58 -3.50
CA ALA A 158 -10.39 0.53 -2.48
C ALA A 158 -10.96 -0.79 -3.03
N HIS A 159 -12.02 -0.72 -3.82
CA HIS A 159 -12.57 -1.93 -4.46
C HIS A 159 -11.60 -2.53 -5.47
N PHE A 160 -10.88 -1.69 -6.21
CA PHE A 160 -9.83 -2.13 -7.13
C PHE A 160 -8.70 -2.85 -6.37
N ALA A 161 -8.19 -2.27 -5.28
CA ALA A 161 -7.13 -2.87 -4.48
C ALA A 161 -7.53 -4.25 -3.92
N LYS A 162 -8.73 -4.37 -3.37
CA LYS A 162 -9.27 -5.65 -2.90
C LYS A 162 -9.38 -6.70 -4.01
N GLY A 163 -9.78 -6.27 -5.20
CA GLY A 163 -9.88 -7.16 -6.35
C GLY A 163 -8.53 -7.63 -6.85
N VAL A 164 -7.51 -6.76 -6.84
CA VAL A 164 -6.14 -7.11 -7.20
C VAL A 164 -5.55 -8.12 -6.21
N ASP A 165 -5.72 -7.88 -4.89
CA ASP A 165 -5.24 -8.80 -3.87
C ASP A 165 -5.96 -10.17 -3.95
N ALA A 166 -7.29 -10.19 -4.15
CA ALA A 166 -8.05 -11.43 -4.32
C ALA A 166 -7.66 -12.20 -5.62
N ALA A 167 -7.29 -11.48 -6.67
CA ALA A 167 -6.77 -12.10 -7.89
C ALA A 167 -5.40 -12.76 -7.63
N ASP A 168 -4.51 -12.08 -6.91
CA ASP A 168 -3.17 -12.58 -6.58
C ASP A 168 -3.19 -13.77 -5.61
N GLU A 169 -4.15 -13.80 -4.67
CA GLU A 169 -4.43 -14.97 -3.83
C GLU A 169 -4.85 -16.20 -4.66
N THR A 170 -5.56 -15.96 -5.78
CA THR A 170 -6.06 -17.00 -6.66
C THR A 170 -4.98 -17.46 -7.64
N GLU A 171 -4.22 -16.53 -8.21
CA GLU A 171 -3.15 -16.76 -9.16
C GLU A 171 -1.96 -15.87 -8.80
N PRO A 172 -0.95 -16.40 -8.07
CA PRO A 172 0.22 -15.63 -7.67
C PRO A 172 0.96 -15.01 -8.86
N GLY A 173 1.28 -13.71 -8.73
CA GLY A 173 1.99 -12.93 -9.75
C GLY A 173 1.07 -12.08 -10.64
N ILE A 174 -0.23 -12.33 -10.69
CA ILE A 174 -1.15 -11.53 -11.52
C ILE A 174 -1.23 -10.07 -11.04
N LYS A 175 -1.07 -9.84 -9.76
CA LYS A 175 -0.96 -8.49 -9.17
C LYS A 175 0.14 -7.69 -9.83
N GLN A 176 1.33 -8.28 -9.98
CA GLN A 176 2.45 -7.62 -10.64
C GLN A 176 2.13 -7.26 -12.09
N GLU A 177 1.49 -8.17 -12.84
CA GLU A 177 1.10 -7.92 -14.23
C GLU A 177 0.07 -6.78 -14.35
N ILE A 178 -0.89 -6.72 -13.43
CA ILE A 178 -1.89 -5.63 -13.39
C ILE A 178 -1.21 -4.31 -13.01
N LEU A 179 -0.39 -4.30 -11.97
CA LEU A 179 0.23 -3.08 -11.44
C LEU A 179 1.29 -2.49 -12.38
N THR A 180 2.00 -3.32 -13.14
CA THR A 180 2.94 -2.86 -14.18
C THR A 180 2.24 -2.40 -15.46
N GLY A 181 0.95 -2.75 -15.62
CA GLY A 181 0.17 -2.42 -16.81
C GLY A 181 0.35 -3.42 -17.96
N ASN A 182 0.96 -4.58 -17.70
CA ASN A 182 1.04 -5.70 -18.65
C ASN A 182 -0.35 -6.27 -18.96
N ILE A 183 -1.22 -6.28 -17.95
CA ILE A 183 -2.66 -6.52 -18.08
C ILE A 183 -3.39 -5.23 -17.70
N LYS A 184 -4.35 -4.81 -18.51
CA LYS A 184 -5.15 -3.59 -18.28
C LYS A 184 -6.63 -3.93 -18.09
N PRO A 185 -6.99 -4.59 -16.99
CA PRO A 185 -8.37 -4.96 -16.74
C PRO A 185 -9.24 -3.73 -16.46
N THR A 186 -10.53 -3.84 -16.74
CA THR A 186 -11.49 -2.82 -16.30
C THR A 186 -11.65 -2.85 -14.78
N GLU A 187 -11.91 -1.68 -14.17
CA GLU A 187 -12.17 -1.60 -12.72
C GLU A 187 -13.30 -2.53 -12.28
N LYS A 188 -14.33 -2.66 -13.12
CA LYS A 188 -15.49 -3.51 -12.86
C LYS A 188 -15.09 -4.99 -12.82
N ALA A 189 -14.25 -5.45 -13.74
CA ALA A 189 -13.79 -6.83 -13.77
C ALA A 189 -12.95 -7.18 -12.54
N VAL A 190 -12.00 -6.31 -12.16
CA VAL A 190 -11.17 -6.51 -10.96
C VAL A 190 -12.04 -6.49 -9.69
N ALA A 191 -12.95 -5.53 -9.55
CA ALA A 191 -13.83 -5.44 -8.39
C ALA A 191 -14.81 -6.63 -8.28
N ALA A 192 -15.14 -7.29 -9.39
CA ALA A 192 -15.99 -8.48 -9.39
C ALA A 192 -15.27 -9.67 -8.70
N ILE A 193 -13.96 -9.82 -8.89
CA ILE A 193 -13.18 -10.91 -8.26
C ILE A 193 -13.24 -10.83 -6.73
N ALA A 194 -13.13 -9.63 -6.16
CA ALA A 194 -13.24 -9.46 -4.71
C ALA A 194 -14.61 -9.85 -4.13
N LYS A 195 -15.66 -9.76 -4.95
CA LYS A 195 -17.04 -10.07 -4.54
C LYS A 195 -17.42 -11.52 -4.80
N ALA A 196 -16.69 -12.18 -5.70
CA ALA A 196 -16.96 -13.55 -6.08
C ALA A 196 -16.57 -14.54 -4.97
N PRO A 197 -17.31 -15.63 -4.79
CA PRO A 197 -16.90 -16.72 -3.93
C PRO A 197 -15.60 -17.35 -4.43
N PRO A 198 -14.77 -17.95 -3.54
CA PRO A 198 -13.46 -18.46 -3.89
C PRO A 198 -13.44 -19.40 -5.11
N GLU A 199 -14.46 -20.24 -5.26
CA GLU A 199 -14.59 -21.21 -6.35
C GLU A 199 -14.78 -20.57 -7.74
N GLU A 200 -15.33 -19.37 -7.81
CA GLU A 200 -15.56 -18.65 -9.08
C GLU A 200 -14.37 -17.75 -9.47
N ARG A 201 -13.51 -17.41 -8.53
CA ARG A 201 -12.38 -16.50 -8.76
C ARG A 201 -11.42 -16.96 -9.87
N PRO A 202 -11.05 -18.26 -9.99
CA PRO A 202 -10.14 -18.72 -11.05
C PRO A 202 -10.67 -18.44 -12.45
N ALA A 203 -11.98 -18.65 -12.69
CA ALA A 203 -12.58 -18.37 -13.99
C ALA A 203 -12.56 -16.86 -14.33
N LEU A 204 -12.82 -16.00 -13.33
CA LEU A 204 -12.75 -14.54 -13.50
C LEU A 204 -11.32 -14.05 -13.76
N VAL A 205 -10.33 -14.63 -13.08
CA VAL A 205 -8.92 -14.31 -13.28
C VAL A 205 -8.45 -14.70 -14.70
N GLN A 206 -8.86 -15.88 -15.20
CA GLN A 206 -8.59 -16.27 -16.60
C GLN A 206 -9.19 -15.30 -17.60
N GLN A 207 -10.40 -14.78 -17.36
CA GLN A 207 -11.02 -13.77 -18.23
C GLN A 207 -10.20 -12.47 -18.29
N LEU A 208 -9.52 -12.07 -17.20
CA LEU A 208 -8.63 -10.91 -17.23
C LEU A 208 -7.44 -11.10 -18.19
N ARG A 209 -6.91 -12.33 -18.28
CA ARG A 209 -5.82 -12.65 -19.20
C ARG A 209 -6.28 -12.66 -20.66
N GLN A 210 -7.44 -13.23 -20.94
CA GLN A 210 -7.99 -13.32 -22.29
C GLN A 210 -8.35 -11.94 -22.89
N ALA A 211 -8.77 -11.00 -22.05
CA ALA A 211 -9.04 -9.62 -22.47
C ALA A 211 -7.78 -8.87 -22.97
N LYS A 212 -6.58 -9.46 -22.82
CA LYS A 212 -5.31 -8.92 -23.36
C LYS A 212 -5.09 -9.30 -24.83
N GLU A 213 -5.71 -10.37 -25.31
CA GLU A 213 -5.44 -10.95 -26.64
C GLU A 213 -6.35 -10.38 -27.75
N THR A 214 -7.28 -9.48 -27.41
CA THR A 214 -8.19 -8.81 -28.36
C THR A 214 -7.85 -7.33 -28.47
#